data_5fc2e14ad92ecfca069a38e4de56af95
#
_entry.id   5fc2e14ad92ecfca069a38e4de56af95
#
_cell.length_a   1.000
_cell.length_b   1.000
_cell.length_c   1.000
_cell.angle_alpha   90.00
_cell.angle_beta   90.00
_cell.angle_gamma   90.00
#
_symmetry.space_group_name_H-M   'P 1'
#
loop_
_entity.id
_entity.type
_entity.pdbx_description
1 polymer ?
#
loop_
_entity_poly.entity_id
_entity_poly.type
_entity_poly.pdbx_seq_one_letter_code
_entity_poly.pdbx_strand_id
1 'polypeptide(L)'
;MTVIPPYLKPGNTIGILCPAGYMPSEKAQTCIETLTEWGFKVIAGKTLGNQNHYFSGTDEERLKDLQHMMDNEFINAIFCARGGYGTGRIIEQLDFKKFVKHPKWIIGFSDITVLHSHLFRNHKIASLHAPMAAAFNE
;
A
#
# COMPACT_ATOMS: atom_id res chain seq x y z
N MET A 1 -15.60 18.02 -2.46
CA MET A 1 -15.88 17.28 -1.22
C MET A 1 -14.93 16.11 -1.07
N THR A 2 -14.38 15.91 0.11
CA THR A 2 -13.44 14.82 0.36
C THR A 2 -14.19 13.50 0.52
N VAL A 3 -13.73 12.47 -0.20
CA VAL A 3 -14.26 11.12 -0.06
C VAL A 3 -13.42 10.39 0.99
N ILE A 4 -14.10 9.79 1.98
CA ILE A 4 -13.44 9.01 3.02
C ILE A 4 -13.74 7.53 2.73
N PRO A 5 -12.70 6.69 2.53
CA PRO A 5 -12.93 5.26 2.33
C PRO A 5 -13.69 4.63 3.50
N PRO A 6 -14.41 3.52 3.28
CA PRO A 6 -15.09 2.83 4.38
C PRO A 6 -14.12 2.44 5.49
N TYR A 7 -14.53 2.60 6.74
CA TYR A 7 -13.70 2.20 7.87
C TYR A 7 -13.49 0.69 7.89
N LEU A 8 -12.29 0.29 8.30
CA LEU A 8 -11.95 -1.13 8.38
C LEU A 8 -12.72 -1.80 9.52
N LYS A 9 -13.12 -3.03 9.28
CA LYS A 9 -13.85 -3.86 10.25
C LYS A 9 -13.13 -5.20 10.40
N PRO A 10 -13.25 -5.88 11.55
CA PRO A 10 -12.73 -7.24 11.69
C PRO A 10 -13.21 -8.13 10.55
N GLY A 11 -12.32 -8.94 10.01
CA GLY A 11 -12.59 -9.78 8.84
C GLY A 11 -12.24 -9.14 7.51
N ASN A 12 -12.01 -7.83 7.46
CA ASN A 12 -11.55 -7.16 6.25
C ASN A 12 -10.15 -7.63 5.86
N THR A 13 -9.80 -7.44 4.59
CA THR A 13 -8.50 -7.83 4.04
C THR A 13 -7.61 -6.62 3.84
N ILE A 14 -6.39 -6.72 4.32
CA ILE A 14 -5.35 -5.70 4.12
C ILE A 14 -4.29 -6.29 3.20
N GLY A 15 -4.02 -5.62 2.07
CA GLY A 15 -2.90 -5.95 1.21
C GLY A 15 -1.65 -5.23 1.71
N ILE A 16 -0.53 -5.92 1.79
CA ILE A 16 0.75 -5.33 2.18
C ILE A 16 1.76 -5.50 1.06
N LEU A 17 2.43 -4.41 0.69
CA LEU A 17 3.37 -4.40 -0.44
C LEU A 17 4.45 -3.34 -0.24
N CYS A 18 5.45 -3.38 -1.12
CA CYS A 18 6.50 -2.36 -1.19
C CYS A 18 6.42 -1.65 -2.54
N PRO A 19 5.83 -0.45 -2.62
CA PRO A 19 5.69 0.23 -3.92
C PRO A 19 6.97 0.90 -4.40
N ALA A 20 7.99 0.98 -3.58
CA ALA A 20 9.23 1.70 -3.87
C ALA A 20 10.47 0.93 -3.48
N GLY A 21 10.96 1.09 -2.26
CA GLY A 21 12.20 0.47 -1.80
C GLY A 21 12.04 -1.00 -1.38
N TYR A 22 13.11 -1.76 -1.52
CA TYR A 22 13.16 -3.16 -1.11
C TYR A 22 13.07 -3.30 0.42
N MET A 23 12.33 -4.30 0.87
CA MET A 23 12.29 -4.73 2.26
C MET A 23 12.30 -6.25 2.32
N PRO A 24 13.21 -6.86 3.10
CA PRO A 24 13.14 -8.30 3.35
C PRO A 24 11.80 -8.67 3.97
N SER A 25 11.20 -9.77 3.54
CA SER A 25 9.86 -10.16 4.01
C SER A 25 9.81 -10.39 5.52
N GLU A 26 10.90 -10.88 6.13
CA GLU A 26 10.96 -11.09 7.58
C GLU A 26 10.84 -9.78 8.38
N LYS A 27 11.17 -8.64 7.80
CA LYS A 27 11.00 -7.33 8.46
C LYS A 27 9.54 -6.91 8.57
N ALA A 28 8.67 -7.52 7.80
CA ALA A 28 7.23 -7.25 7.83
C ALA A 28 6.47 -8.27 8.68
N GLN A 29 7.13 -9.30 9.21
CA GLN A 29 6.46 -10.40 9.88
C GLN A 29 5.68 -9.94 11.12
N THR A 30 6.27 -9.14 11.99
CA THR A 30 5.58 -8.64 13.18
C THR A 30 4.36 -7.80 12.81
N CYS A 31 4.47 -6.98 11.78
CA CYS A 31 3.35 -6.19 11.28
C CYS A 31 2.21 -7.10 10.83
N ILE A 32 2.51 -8.12 10.03
CA ILE A 32 1.51 -9.08 9.53
C ILE A 32 0.84 -9.80 10.68
N GLU A 33 1.62 -10.27 11.65
CA GLU A 33 1.09 -10.96 12.84
C GLU A 33 0.17 -10.04 13.65
N THR A 34 0.58 -8.79 13.87
CA THR A 34 -0.21 -7.82 14.62
C THR A 34 -1.53 -7.52 13.93
N LEU A 35 -1.51 -7.28 12.63
CA LEU A 35 -2.74 -7.05 11.86
C LEU A 35 -3.66 -8.26 11.90
N THR A 36 -3.08 -9.46 11.85
CA THR A 36 -3.85 -10.70 11.95
C THR A 36 -4.48 -10.85 13.34
N GLU A 37 -3.76 -10.53 14.39
CA GLU A 37 -4.29 -10.53 15.75
C GLU A 37 -5.44 -9.54 15.94
N TRP A 38 -5.39 -8.43 15.21
CA TRP A 38 -6.48 -7.43 15.23
C TRP A 38 -7.72 -7.87 14.46
N GLY A 39 -7.69 -9.05 13.86
CA GLY A 39 -8.83 -9.62 13.17
C GLY A 39 -8.86 -9.42 11.67
N PHE A 40 -7.78 -8.92 11.06
CA PHE A 40 -7.72 -8.72 9.61
C PHE A 40 -7.11 -9.93 8.91
N LYS A 41 -7.52 -10.13 7.66
CA LYS A 41 -6.81 -11.03 6.74
C LYS A 41 -5.72 -10.22 6.07
N VAL A 42 -4.53 -10.79 5.91
CA VAL A 42 -3.40 -10.09 5.29
C VAL A 42 -2.96 -10.84 4.05
N ILE A 43 -2.86 -10.11 2.93
CA ILE A 43 -2.36 -10.65 1.67
C ILE A 43 -1.10 -9.89 1.31
N ALA A 44 0.02 -10.62 1.17
CA ALA A 44 1.29 -10.02 0.76
C ALA A 44 1.32 -9.87 -0.76
N GLY A 45 1.74 -8.70 -1.21
CA GLY A 45 2.01 -8.48 -2.63
C GLY A 45 3.34 -9.08 -3.05
N LYS A 46 3.54 -9.17 -4.35
CA LYS A 46 4.76 -9.76 -4.92
C LYS A 46 6.00 -8.93 -4.65
N THR A 47 5.85 -7.63 -4.40
CA THR A 47 6.98 -6.74 -4.13
C THR A 47 7.52 -6.85 -2.71
N LEU A 48 6.76 -7.46 -1.79
CA LEU A 48 7.28 -7.70 -0.44
C LEU A 48 8.32 -8.83 -0.50
N GLY A 49 9.56 -8.51 -0.17
CA GLY A 49 10.67 -9.46 -0.23
C GLY A 49 11.33 -9.57 -1.59
N ASN A 50 10.73 -9.01 -2.64
CA ASN A 50 11.33 -8.97 -3.96
C ASN A 50 12.34 -7.83 -4.06
N GLN A 51 13.37 -7.99 -4.87
CA GLN A 51 14.45 -7.01 -4.96
C GLN A 51 14.95 -6.84 -6.40
N ASN A 52 15.12 -5.58 -6.80
CA ASN A 52 15.81 -5.18 -8.00
C ASN A 52 16.71 -3.99 -7.60
N HIS A 53 17.97 -4.29 -7.24
CA HIS A 53 18.88 -3.30 -6.67
C HIS A 53 18.28 -2.66 -5.43
N TYR A 54 18.13 -1.34 -5.42
CA TYR A 54 17.49 -0.61 -4.31
C TYR A 54 15.99 -0.85 -4.20
N PHE A 55 15.34 -1.13 -5.33
CA PHE A 55 13.90 -1.19 -5.40
C PHE A 55 13.34 -2.56 -5.05
N SER A 56 12.06 -2.59 -4.72
CA SER A 56 11.31 -3.83 -4.45
C SER A 56 10.96 -4.61 -5.74
N GLY A 57 11.39 -4.11 -6.88
CA GLY A 57 11.16 -4.68 -8.18
C GLY A 57 11.41 -3.64 -9.26
N THR A 58 11.26 -4.03 -10.51
CA THR A 58 11.31 -3.09 -11.63
C THR A 58 10.11 -2.13 -11.53
N ASP A 59 10.15 -1.05 -12.29
CA ASP A 59 9.00 -0.12 -12.36
C ASP A 59 7.74 -0.88 -12.75
N GLU A 60 7.84 -1.80 -13.71
CA GLU A 60 6.70 -2.59 -14.16
C GLU A 60 6.17 -3.51 -13.07
N GLU A 61 7.05 -4.21 -12.35
CA GLU A 61 6.64 -5.10 -11.26
C GLU A 61 5.95 -4.35 -10.14
N ARG A 62 6.50 -3.20 -9.75
CA ARG A 62 5.93 -2.36 -8.69
C ARG A 62 4.58 -1.77 -9.11
N LEU A 63 4.49 -1.32 -10.36
CA LEU A 63 3.25 -0.80 -10.92
C LEU A 63 2.15 -1.85 -10.93
N LYS A 64 2.45 -3.06 -11.43
CA LYS A 64 1.48 -4.15 -11.50
C LYS A 64 0.99 -4.56 -10.11
N ASP A 65 1.90 -4.66 -9.15
CA ASP A 65 1.54 -5.08 -7.80
C ASP A 65 0.60 -4.09 -7.13
N LEU A 66 0.94 -2.81 -7.20
CA LEU A 66 0.09 -1.74 -6.64
C LEU A 66 -1.25 -1.65 -7.38
N GLN A 67 -1.21 -1.67 -8.71
CA GLN A 67 -2.43 -1.61 -9.53
C GLN A 67 -3.37 -2.77 -9.20
N HIS A 68 -2.83 -3.97 -9.06
CA HIS A 68 -3.63 -5.15 -8.72
C HIS A 68 -4.35 -4.96 -7.37
N MET A 69 -3.64 -4.46 -6.36
CA MET A 69 -4.25 -4.20 -5.05
C MET A 69 -5.30 -3.09 -5.09
N MET A 70 -5.04 -2.05 -5.89
CA MET A 70 -6.01 -0.96 -6.07
C MET A 70 -7.30 -1.44 -6.70
N ASP A 71 -7.20 -2.38 -7.65
CA ASP A 71 -8.34 -2.85 -8.43
C ASP A 71 -9.09 -4.01 -7.77
N ASN A 72 -8.46 -4.71 -6.83
CA ASN A 72 -9.05 -5.89 -6.20
C ASN A 72 -10.09 -5.49 -5.14
N GLU A 73 -11.36 -5.74 -5.43
CA GLU A 73 -12.47 -5.37 -4.54
C GLU A 73 -12.44 -6.08 -3.18
N PHE A 74 -11.74 -7.22 -3.09
CA PHE A 74 -11.62 -7.96 -1.83
C PHE A 74 -10.56 -7.39 -0.89
N ILE A 75 -9.74 -6.45 -1.36
CA ILE A 75 -8.75 -5.76 -0.52
C ILE A 75 -9.37 -4.45 -0.04
N ASN A 76 -9.43 -4.26 1.26
CA ASN A 76 -10.08 -3.11 1.91
C ASN A 76 -9.12 -1.99 2.28
N ALA A 77 -7.83 -2.31 2.40
CA ALA A 77 -6.78 -1.33 2.64
C ALA A 77 -5.46 -1.81 2.03
N ILE A 78 -4.64 -0.88 1.62
CA ILE A 78 -3.30 -1.15 1.10
C ILE A 78 -2.29 -0.58 2.10
N PHE A 79 -1.54 -1.47 2.74
CA PHE A 79 -0.53 -1.13 3.72
C PHE A 79 0.83 -1.13 3.04
N CYS A 80 1.46 0.04 2.92
CA CYS A 80 2.78 0.14 2.34
C CYS A 80 3.81 -0.25 3.40
N ALA A 81 4.57 -1.31 3.13
CA ALA A 81 5.50 -1.84 4.12
C ALA A 81 6.75 -0.97 4.26
N ARG A 82 7.16 -0.33 3.18
CA ARG A 82 8.31 0.57 3.15
C ARG A 82 8.13 1.67 2.11
N GLY A 83 8.69 2.85 2.39
CA GLY A 83 8.81 3.92 1.41
C GLY A 83 10.13 3.88 0.67
N GLY A 84 11.08 4.68 1.09
CA GLY A 84 12.34 4.85 0.39
C GLY A 84 12.19 5.82 -0.78
N TYR A 85 12.44 5.36 -1.99
CA TYR A 85 12.25 6.14 -3.21
C TYR A 85 11.72 5.23 -4.31
N GLY A 86 10.82 5.73 -5.13
CA GLY A 86 10.39 4.99 -6.32
C GLY A 86 8.92 5.15 -6.68
N THR A 87 8.08 5.60 -5.77
CA THR A 87 6.65 5.79 -6.05
C THR A 87 6.45 6.78 -7.20
N GLY A 88 7.24 7.86 -7.24
CA GLY A 88 7.15 8.86 -8.30
C GLY A 88 7.44 8.32 -9.70
N ARG A 89 8.15 7.20 -9.80
CA ARG A 89 8.48 6.58 -11.10
C ARG A 89 7.27 5.89 -11.72
N ILE A 90 6.28 5.51 -10.93
CA ILE A 90 5.12 4.75 -11.39
C ILE A 90 3.80 5.51 -11.26
N ILE A 91 3.79 6.62 -10.54
CA ILE A 91 2.55 7.34 -10.18
C ILE A 91 1.70 7.74 -11.40
N GLU A 92 2.34 8.21 -12.46
CA GLU A 92 1.63 8.67 -13.65
C GLU A 92 0.99 7.53 -14.45
N GLN A 93 1.41 6.31 -14.22
CA GLN A 93 0.93 5.14 -14.96
C GLN A 93 -0.18 4.41 -14.23
N LEU A 94 -0.47 4.77 -12.98
CA LEU A 94 -1.57 4.15 -12.23
C LEU A 94 -2.92 4.58 -12.77
N ASP A 95 -3.83 3.62 -12.90
CA ASP A 95 -5.20 3.84 -13.32
C ASP A 95 -6.10 3.79 -12.08
N PHE A 96 -6.77 4.89 -11.79
CA PHE A 96 -7.62 5.03 -10.60
C PHE A 96 -9.10 4.79 -10.86
N LYS A 97 -9.49 4.34 -12.05
CA LYS A 97 -10.91 4.19 -12.42
C LYS A 97 -11.66 3.28 -11.46
N LYS A 98 -11.13 2.11 -11.18
CA LYS A 98 -11.77 1.16 -10.24
C LYS A 98 -11.64 1.64 -8.80
N PHE A 99 -10.50 2.22 -8.46
CA PHE A 99 -10.25 2.73 -7.11
C PHE A 99 -11.26 3.81 -6.72
N VAL A 100 -11.58 4.73 -7.64
CA VAL A 100 -12.54 5.80 -7.39
C VAL A 100 -13.94 5.26 -7.10
N LYS A 101 -14.32 4.15 -7.75
CA LYS A 101 -15.62 3.51 -7.52
C LYS A 101 -15.68 2.78 -6.18
N HIS A 102 -14.58 2.20 -5.75
CA HIS A 102 -14.47 1.42 -4.51
C HIS A 102 -13.22 1.84 -3.75
N PRO A 103 -13.20 3.08 -3.21
CA PRO A 103 -12.00 3.59 -2.55
C PRO A 103 -11.65 2.78 -1.30
N LYS A 104 -10.37 2.64 -1.06
CA LYS A 104 -9.83 1.96 0.11
C LYS A 104 -8.71 2.80 0.72
N TRP A 105 -8.34 2.49 1.95
CA TRP A 105 -7.26 3.21 2.61
C TRP A 105 -5.91 2.84 2.03
N ILE A 106 -5.11 3.85 1.69
CA ILE A 106 -3.69 3.69 1.41
C ILE A 106 -2.95 4.21 2.64
N ILE A 107 -2.10 3.37 3.23
CA ILE A 107 -1.46 3.60 4.51
C ILE A 107 0.05 3.65 4.35
N GLY A 108 0.69 4.69 4.88
CA GLY A 108 2.14 4.83 4.85
C GLY A 108 2.57 6.28 5.01
N PHE A 109 3.87 6.52 4.96
CA PHE A 109 4.43 7.86 5.05
C PHE A 109 5.72 7.95 4.22
N SER A 110 6.47 9.06 4.31
CA SER A 110 7.69 9.28 3.56
C SER A 110 7.42 9.29 2.05
N ASP A 111 8.07 8.42 1.27
CA ASP A 111 7.87 8.35 -0.19
C ASP A 111 6.42 8.08 -0.59
N ILE A 112 5.65 7.42 0.28
CA ILE A 112 4.22 7.15 0.04
C ILE A 112 3.41 8.45 -0.03
N THR A 113 3.95 9.55 0.46
CA THR A 113 3.32 10.86 0.34
C THR A 113 3.01 11.23 -1.12
N VAL A 114 3.79 10.71 -2.05
CA VAL A 114 3.52 10.89 -3.49
C VAL A 114 2.14 10.34 -3.84
N LEU A 115 1.80 9.15 -3.31
CA LEU A 115 0.46 8.56 -3.50
C LEU A 115 -0.62 9.38 -2.79
N HIS A 116 -0.37 9.78 -1.54
CA HIS A 116 -1.32 10.58 -0.77
C HIS A 116 -1.67 11.87 -1.51
N SER A 117 -0.65 12.57 -1.96
CA SER A 117 -0.81 13.85 -2.66
C SER A 117 -1.55 13.68 -3.99
N HIS A 118 -1.17 12.68 -4.77
CA HIS A 118 -1.79 12.41 -6.06
C HIS A 118 -3.28 12.06 -5.89
N LEU A 119 -3.56 11.18 -4.94
CA LEU A 119 -4.91 10.70 -4.67
C LEU A 119 -5.83 11.84 -4.22
N PHE A 120 -5.35 12.67 -3.30
CA PHE A 120 -6.16 13.79 -2.82
C PHE A 120 -6.32 14.88 -3.87
N ARG A 121 -5.24 15.27 -4.53
CA ARG A 121 -5.28 16.34 -5.54
C ARG A 121 -6.22 16.01 -6.69
N ASN A 122 -6.11 14.79 -7.21
CA ASN A 122 -6.82 14.42 -8.44
C ASN A 122 -8.20 13.80 -8.20
N HIS A 123 -8.42 13.18 -7.06
CA HIS A 123 -9.65 12.41 -6.80
C HIS A 123 -10.35 12.79 -5.50
N LYS A 124 -9.76 13.65 -4.68
CA LYS A 124 -10.30 14.09 -3.40
C LYS A 124 -10.60 12.93 -2.44
N ILE A 125 -9.81 11.87 -2.52
CA ILE A 125 -9.93 10.70 -1.64
C ILE A 125 -8.91 10.79 -0.52
N ALA A 126 -9.37 10.58 0.72
CA ALA A 126 -8.52 10.57 1.90
C ALA A 126 -7.67 9.31 1.95
N SER A 127 -6.50 9.43 2.54
CA SER A 127 -5.60 8.30 2.82
C SER A 127 -4.96 8.51 4.19
N LEU A 128 -4.23 7.52 4.68
CA LEU A 128 -3.74 7.53 6.06
C LEU A 128 -2.22 7.67 6.10
N HIS A 129 -1.75 8.81 6.59
CA HIS A 129 -0.33 9.03 6.87
C HIS A 129 -0.01 8.38 8.22
N ALA A 130 0.73 7.27 8.21
CA ALA A 130 0.94 6.45 9.39
C ALA A 130 2.24 5.64 9.28
N PRO A 131 2.76 5.13 10.42
CA PRO A 131 3.93 4.25 10.42
C PRO A 131 3.73 3.03 9.53
N MET A 132 4.84 2.49 9.04
CA MET A 132 4.85 1.32 8.14
C MET A 132 5.39 0.09 8.88
N ALA A 133 5.64 -1.00 8.14
CA ALA A 133 5.87 -2.31 8.75
C ALA A 133 7.05 -2.35 9.74
N ALA A 134 8.14 -1.65 9.46
CA ALA A 134 9.32 -1.70 10.34
C ALA A 134 9.03 -1.19 11.76
N ALA A 135 8.09 -0.26 11.92
CA ALA A 135 7.74 0.29 13.22
C ALA A 135 7.14 -0.77 14.17
N PHE A 136 6.60 -1.85 13.63
CA PHE A 136 6.03 -2.93 14.43
C PHE A 136 7.09 -3.81 15.07
N ASN A 137 8.36 -3.64 14.71
CA ASN A 137 9.47 -4.45 15.23
C ASN A 137 10.07 -3.87 16.51
N GLU A 138 9.60 -2.74 16.99
CA GLU A 138 10.11 -2.07 18.18
C GLU A 138 9.36 -2.44 19.44
#